data_d6b6c2e27f4e71709e576d96d4f0a49b
#
_entry.id   d6b6c2e27f4e71709e576d96d4f0a49b
#
_cell.length_a   1.000
_cell.length_b   1.000
_cell.length_c   1.000
_cell.angle_alpha   90.00
_cell.angle_beta   90.00
_cell.angle_gamma   90.00
#
_symmetry.space_group_name_H-M   'P 1'
#
loop_
_entity.id
_entity.type
_entity.pdbx_description
1 polymer ?
#
loop_
_entity_poly.entity_id
_entity_poly.type
_entity_poly.pdbx_seq_one_letter_code
_entity_poly.pdbx_strand_id
1 'polypeptide(L)'
;MKNIEKYQNLIAKGEVDALLLTSKHNRQYAAEYCIAEGVAVICRTQSYYFTDFRYIESAQKNLPGFAVKMVDTEHPYTKLINEAISDNTVKTIGFEDDTLTVEEYTLYNTKLNAVLHPYAAEINAPRASKEPWEIEYMKKAQEITDRTFSDLLNVIHPGMTEKELCAELIYRLYKYGSEGPSFDPITISGPNTSLPHGVPSERVLQYGDFVTMDFGCLYHGYCSDMTRTIALGYVSEKMDKVYHTVLEAQLAGIAATKAGVTGREMDAAARNVINAAGFEGCFGHSYGHSLGLLIHEAPNANLRNDKPMPAGAVVSAEPGIYIPDEFGVRIEDVTVITDTGCEILTKSPKNLIIL
;
A
#
# COMPACT_ATOMS: atom_id res chain seq x y z
N MET A 1 -0.66 -13.13 -17.08
CA MET A 1 -1.77 -12.45 -17.85
C MET A 1 -1.52 -10.97 -17.76
N LYS A 2 -1.78 -10.19 -18.84
CA LYS A 2 -1.73 -8.72 -18.73
C LYS A 2 -2.88 -8.21 -17.87
N ASN A 3 -2.67 -7.14 -17.11
CA ASN A 3 -3.71 -6.64 -16.22
C ASN A 3 -4.97 -6.14 -16.96
N ILE A 4 -4.80 -5.58 -18.15
CA ILE A 4 -5.93 -5.19 -19.01
C ILE A 4 -6.82 -6.39 -19.37
N GLU A 5 -6.24 -7.57 -19.56
CA GLU A 5 -7.01 -8.81 -19.88
C GLU A 5 -7.85 -9.26 -18.68
N LYS A 6 -7.38 -8.99 -17.43
CA LYS A 6 -8.18 -9.26 -16.22
C LYS A 6 -9.46 -8.43 -16.21
N TYR A 7 -9.36 -7.15 -16.57
CA TYR A 7 -10.53 -6.26 -16.70
C TYR A 7 -11.45 -6.67 -17.87
N GLN A 8 -10.88 -7.03 -19.02
CA GLN A 8 -11.68 -7.52 -20.15
C GLN A 8 -12.42 -8.83 -19.81
N ASN A 9 -11.79 -9.72 -19.05
CA ASN A 9 -12.42 -10.93 -18.52
C ASN A 9 -13.53 -10.61 -17.51
N LEU A 10 -13.38 -9.56 -16.71
CA LEU A 10 -14.42 -9.09 -15.79
C LEU A 10 -15.65 -8.62 -16.58
N ILE A 11 -15.46 -7.79 -17.62
CA ILE A 11 -16.52 -7.35 -18.53
C ILE A 11 -17.18 -8.56 -19.25
N ALA A 12 -16.40 -9.56 -19.62
CA ALA A 12 -16.92 -10.74 -20.31
C ALA A 12 -17.90 -11.57 -19.47
N LYS A 13 -17.91 -11.41 -18.13
CA LYS A 13 -18.91 -12.01 -17.23
C LYS A 13 -20.31 -11.42 -17.39
N GLY A 14 -20.43 -10.22 -17.99
CA GLY A 14 -21.69 -9.71 -18.53
C GLY A 14 -22.52 -8.83 -17.62
N GLU A 15 -22.00 -8.37 -16.47
CA GLU A 15 -22.73 -7.44 -15.60
C GLU A 15 -22.64 -5.98 -16.09
N VAL A 16 -21.51 -5.64 -16.74
CA VAL A 16 -21.27 -4.32 -17.36
C VAL A 16 -20.63 -4.52 -18.74
N ASP A 17 -20.81 -3.55 -19.65
CA ASP A 17 -20.26 -3.58 -21.00
C ASP A 17 -18.87 -2.93 -21.10
N ALA A 18 -18.56 -2.03 -20.15
CA ALA A 18 -17.27 -1.34 -20.07
C ALA A 18 -16.93 -0.96 -18.63
N LEU A 19 -15.66 -0.61 -18.37
CA LEU A 19 -15.21 -0.02 -17.10
C LEU A 19 -14.71 1.40 -17.36
N LEU A 20 -15.05 2.33 -16.45
CA LEU A 20 -14.54 3.68 -16.39
C LEU A 20 -13.55 3.78 -15.23
N LEU A 21 -12.26 3.93 -15.54
CA LEU A 21 -11.20 4.04 -14.56
C LEU A 21 -10.72 5.48 -14.49
N THR A 22 -10.93 6.10 -13.35
CA THR A 22 -10.56 7.50 -13.07
C THR A 22 -9.43 7.61 -12.06
N SER A 23 -9.30 6.64 -11.12
CA SER A 23 -8.20 6.61 -10.17
C SER A 23 -6.86 6.38 -10.87
N LYS A 24 -5.82 7.05 -10.38
CA LYS A 24 -4.44 6.84 -10.85
C LYS A 24 -4.04 5.37 -10.77
N HIS A 25 -4.39 4.69 -9.68
CA HIS A 25 -3.97 3.31 -9.38
C HIS A 25 -4.61 2.30 -10.32
N ASN A 26 -5.91 2.38 -10.58
CA ASN A 26 -6.57 1.45 -11.50
C ASN A 26 -6.23 1.75 -12.96
N ARG A 27 -6.00 3.02 -13.34
CA ARG A 27 -5.44 3.36 -14.66
C ARG A 27 -4.04 2.77 -14.84
N GLN A 28 -3.17 2.95 -13.83
CA GLN A 28 -1.82 2.38 -13.84
C GLN A 28 -1.85 0.84 -13.87
N TYR A 29 -2.73 0.22 -13.08
CA TYR A 29 -2.90 -1.23 -13.08
C TYR A 29 -3.30 -1.76 -14.46
N ALA A 30 -4.31 -1.14 -15.09
CA ALA A 30 -4.77 -1.53 -16.43
C ALA A 30 -3.69 -1.35 -17.50
N ALA A 31 -2.95 -0.24 -17.43
CA ALA A 31 -1.97 0.16 -18.42
C ALA A 31 -0.57 -0.44 -18.19
N GLU A 32 -0.30 -0.97 -17.00
CA GLU A 32 1.05 -1.39 -16.54
C GLU A 32 2.08 -0.25 -16.66
N TYR A 33 1.60 0.99 -16.72
CA TYR A 33 2.40 2.21 -16.82
C TYR A 33 1.69 3.39 -16.16
N CYS A 34 2.44 4.22 -15.44
CA CYS A 34 1.90 5.37 -14.74
C CYS A 34 1.83 6.61 -15.64
N ILE A 35 0.61 7.07 -15.91
CA ILE A 35 0.33 8.42 -16.41
C ILE A 35 -0.40 9.17 -15.29
N ALA A 36 0.12 10.36 -14.92
CA ALA A 36 -0.38 11.09 -13.76
C ALA A 36 -1.86 11.46 -13.88
N GLU A 37 -2.27 11.97 -15.06
CA GLU A 37 -3.62 12.45 -15.30
C GLU A 37 -4.27 11.72 -16.46
N GLY A 38 -5.58 11.53 -16.40
CA GLY A 38 -6.37 10.95 -17.47
C GLY A 38 -7.56 10.15 -17.00
N VAL A 39 -8.23 9.54 -17.97
CA VAL A 39 -9.33 8.61 -17.77
C VAL A 39 -9.13 7.43 -18.72
N ALA A 40 -9.33 6.20 -18.25
CA ALA A 40 -9.33 5.04 -19.10
C ALA A 40 -10.75 4.45 -19.23
N VAL A 41 -11.11 4.03 -20.44
CA VAL A 41 -12.33 3.26 -20.71
C VAL A 41 -11.91 1.90 -21.24
N ILE A 42 -12.20 0.86 -20.49
CA ILE A 42 -11.90 -0.52 -20.88
C ILE A 42 -13.17 -1.12 -21.46
N CYS A 43 -13.13 -1.52 -22.72
CA CYS A 43 -14.21 -2.26 -23.36
C CYS A 43 -13.74 -3.70 -23.65
N ARG A 44 -14.65 -4.55 -24.05
CA ARG A 44 -14.38 -5.97 -24.30
C ARG A 44 -13.26 -6.22 -25.32
N THR A 45 -13.17 -5.41 -26.37
CA THR A 45 -12.22 -5.62 -27.48
C THR A 45 -11.22 -4.49 -27.63
N GLN A 46 -11.59 -3.25 -27.33
CA GLN A 46 -10.76 -2.06 -27.46
C GLN A 46 -10.76 -1.29 -26.16
N SER A 47 -9.59 -0.78 -25.76
CA SER A 47 -9.46 0.11 -24.60
C SER A 47 -8.97 1.48 -25.02
N TYR A 48 -9.42 2.49 -24.32
CA TYR A 48 -9.14 3.90 -24.61
C TYR A 48 -8.48 4.56 -23.41
N TYR A 49 -7.55 5.47 -23.70
CA TYR A 49 -6.94 6.32 -22.67
C TYR A 49 -7.04 7.78 -23.11
N PHE A 50 -7.65 8.61 -22.29
CA PHE A 50 -7.87 10.02 -22.55
C PHE A 50 -7.00 10.83 -21.58
N THR A 51 -6.20 11.75 -22.12
CA THR A 51 -5.34 12.63 -21.32
C THR A 51 -5.08 13.94 -22.06
N ASP A 52 -4.60 14.94 -21.35
CA ASP A 52 -4.36 16.26 -21.93
C ASP A 52 -2.97 16.40 -22.58
N PHE A 53 -2.71 17.59 -23.12
CA PHE A 53 -1.48 17.93 -23.83
C PHE A 53 -0.20 17.63 -23.03
N ARG A 54 -0.24 17.75 -21.72
CA ARG A 54 0.92 17.53 -20.85
C ARG A 54 1.42 16.08 -20.87
N TYR A 55 0.54 15.13 -21.15
CA TYR A 55 0.82 13.69 -21.00
C TYR A 55 0.61 12.89 -22.29
N ILE A 56 0.04 13.49 -23.33
CA ILE A 56 -0.37 12.77 -24.57
C ILE A 56 0.81 12.04 -25.24
N GLU A 57 1.96 12.69 -25.35
CA GLU A 57 3.16 12.09 -25.96
C GLU A 57 3.62 10.87 -25.20
N SER A 58 3.72 10.98 -23.87
CA SER A 58 4.08 9.86 -23.00
C SER A 58 3.08 8.71 -23.08
N ALA A 59 1.77 9.02 -23.08
CA ALA A 59 0.72 8.03 -23.18
C ALA A 59 0.76 7.29 -24.53
N GLN A 60 0.90 8.00 -25.65
CA GLN A 60 1.02 7.39 -26.98
C GLN A 60 2.22 6.46 -27.12
N LYS A 61 3.35 6.82 -26.48
CA LYS A 61 4.58 6.03 -26.52
C LYS A 61 4.50 4.77 -25.64
N ASN A 62 3.87 4.85 -24.48
CA ASN A 62 3.99 3.84 -23.44
C ASN A 62 2.70 3.00 -23.22
N LEU A 63 1.59 3.31 -23.88
CA LEU A 63 0.32 2.59 -23.75
C LEU A 63 -0.11 1.89 -25.06
N PRO A 64 0.68 0.91 -25.57
CA PRO A 64 0.41 0.30 -26.88
C PRO A 64 -0.91 -0.50 -26.94
N GLY A 65 -1.50 -0.84 -25.78
CA GLY A 65 -2.80 -1.53 -25.70
C GLY A 65 -4.02 -0.62 -25.70
N PHE A 66 -3.80 0.72 -25.79
CA PHE A 66 -4.88 1.71 -25.72
C PHE A 66 -4.95 2.57 -27.00
N ALA A 67 -6.17 2.90 -27.41
CA ALA A 67 -6.40 4.00 -28.33
C ALA A 67 -6.31 5.31 -27.52
N VAL A 68 -5.15 5.98 -27.62
CA VAL A 68 -4.86 7.20 -26.84
C VAL A 68 -5.39 8.42 -27.61
N LYS A 69 -6.25 9.25 -26.97
CA LYS A 69 -6.78 10.49 -27.53
C LYS A 69 -6.52 11.68 -26.62
N MET A 70 -6.26 12.84 -27.20
CA MET A 70 -6.03 14.08 -26.47
C MET A 70 -7.36 14.72 -26.05
N VAL A 71 -7.40 15.15 -24.79
CA VAL A 71 -8.48 15.96 -24.21
C VAL A 71 -8.15 17.44 -24.42
N ASP A 72 -9.11 18.20 -24.92
CA ASP A 72 -9.04 19.65 -25.10
C ASP A 72 -10.44 20.28 -24.93
N THR A 73 -10.57 21.57 -25.22
CA THR A 73 -11.84 22.30 -25.11
C THR A 73 -12.92 21.83 -26.10
N GLU A 74 -12.53 21.33 -27.28
CA GLU A 74 -13.42 20.78 -28.29
C GLU A 74 -13.74 19.29 -28.06
N HIS A 75 -12.83 18.59 -27.36
CA HIS A 75 -12.89 17.17 -27.07
C HIS A 75 -12.74 16.92 -25.56
N PRO A 76 -13.72 17.34 -24.72
CA PRO A 76 -13.71 17.06 -23.29
C PRO A 76 -13.90 15.56 -23.02
N TYR A 77 -13.50 15.10 -21.83
CA TYR A 77 -13.61 13.69 -21.40
C TYR A 77 -14.98 13.07 -21.74
N THR A 78 -16.08 13.76 -21.44
CA THR A 78 -17.44 13.24 -21.66
C THR A 78 -17.74 12.98 -23.14
N LYS A 79 -17.22 13.80 -24.05
CA LYS A 79 -17.36 13.60 -25.49
C LYS A 79 -16.57 12.37 -25.97
N LEU A 80 -15.28 12.28 -25.56
CA LEU A 80 -14.42 11.18 -25.95
C LEU A 80 -14.89 9.84 -25.37
N ILE A 81 -15.42 9.84 -24.13
CA ILE A 81 -16.03 8.65 -23.53
C ILE A 81 -17.28 8.24 -24.35
N ASN A 82 -18.14 9.18 -24.72
CA ASN A 82 -19.33 8.86 -25.54
C ASN A 82 -18.98 8.31 -26.92
N GLU A 83 -17.92 8.78 -27.55
CA GLU A 83 -17.40 8.17 -28.79
C GLU A 83 -16.99 6.71 -28.55
N ALA A 84 -16.20 6.43 -27.50
CA ALA A 84 -15.79 5.08 -27.14
C ALA A 84 -16.99 4.15 -26.82
N ILE A 85 -18.02 4.68 -26.13
CA ILE A 85 -19.29 4.01 -25.85
C ILE A 85 -19.99 3.62 -27.16
N SER A 86 -20.13 4.57 -28.07
CA SER A 86 -20.81 4.37 -29.36
C SER A 86 -20.07 3.35 -30.22
N ASP A 87 -18.75 3.47 -30.34
CA ASP A 87 -17.91 2.58 -31.15
C ASP A 87 -17.97 1.13 -30.67
N ASN A 88 -18.24 0.88 -29.39
CA ASN A 88 -18.28 -0.44 -28.77
C ASN A 88 -19.71 -0.89 -28.38
N THR A 89 -20.75 -0.15 -28.72
CA THR A 89 -22.15 -0.46 -28.40
C THR A 89 -22.40 -0.67 -26.89
N VAL A 90 -21.72 0.10 -26.04
CA VAL A 90 -21.79 0.04 -24.58
C VAL A 90 -23.10 0.66 -24.10
N LYS A 91 -23.81 -0.06 -23.21
CA LYS A 91 -25.04 0.42 -22.55
C LYS A 91 -24.86 0.63 -21.06
N THR A 92 -23.94 -0.13 -20.45
CA THR A 92 -23.69 -0.12 -19.01
C THR A 92 -22.19 0.02 -18.74
N ILE A 93 -21.84 0.87 -17.78
CA ILE A 93 -20.44 1.16 -17.39
C ILE A 93 -20.29 0.92 -15.91
N GLY A 94 -19.37 0.02 -15.52
CA GLY A 94 -18.88 -0.08 -14.16
C GLY A 94 -17.91 1.05 -13.84
N PHE A 95 -18.11 1.75 -12.74
CA PHE A 95 -17.25 2.85 -12.34
C PHE A 95 -16.75 2.69 -10.89
N GLU A 96 -15.71 3.43 -10.54
CA GLU A 96 -15.07 3.44 -9.22
C GLU A 96 -15.88 4.33 -8.25
N ASP A 97 -16.89 3.76 -7.59
CA ASP A 97 -17.78 4.44 -6.64
C ASP A 97 -17.12 4.77 -5.30
N ASP A 98 -15.94 4.23 -5.05
CA ASP A 98 -15.08 4.56 -3.91
C ASP A 98 -14.11 5.73 -4.20
N THR A 99 -14.05 6.22 -5.44
CA THR A 99 -13.07 7.21 -5.88
C THR A 99 -13.72 8.47 -6.47
N LEU A 100 -14.76 8.32 -7.32
CA LEU A 100 -15.43 9.45 -7.93
C LEU A 100 -16.05 10.37 -6.89
N THR A 101 -15.77 11.67 -7.00
CA THR A 101 -16.50 12.68 -6.24
C THR A 101 -17.97 12.74 -6.67
N VAL A 102 -18.83 13.28 -5.82
CA VAL A 102 -20.26 13.48 -6.16
C VAL A 102 -20.41 14.38 -7.39
N GLU A 103 -19.53 15.36 -7.56
CA GLU A 103 -19.52 16.26 -8.72
C GLU A 103 -19.21 15.49 -10.00
N GLU A 104 -18.14 14.72 -10.02
CA GLU A 104 -17.74 13.90 -11.17
C GLU A 104 -18.79 12.84 -11.53
N TYR A 105 -19.34 12.16 -10.52
CA TYR A 105 -20.44 11.24 -10.74
C TYR A 105 -21.65 11.92 -11.39
N THR A 106 -22.05 13.09 -10.88
CA THR A 106 -23.18 13.86 -11.42
C THR A 106 -22.91 14.27 -12.87
N LEU A 107 -21.70 14.73 -13.17
CA LEU A 107 -21.27 15.10 -14.53
C LEU A 107 -21.38 13.87 -15.46
N TYR A 108 -20.75 12.77 -15.11
CA TYR A 108 -20.76 11.56 -15.95
C TYR A 108 -22.15 10.97 -16.08
N ASN A 109 -22.92 10.86 -15.01
CA ASN A 109 -24.29 10.34 -15.03
C ASN A 109 -25.25 11.18 -15.90
N THR A 110 -24.98 12.50 -16.02
CA THR A 110 -25.81 13.40 -16.84
C THR A 110 -25.37 13.44 -18.30
N LYS A 111 -24.06 13.28 -18.57
CA LYS A 111 -23.47 13.53 -19.89
C LYS A 111 -23.14 12.27 -20.70
N LEU A 112 -23.00 11.12 -20.04
CA LEU A 112 -22.70 9.87 -20.74
C LEU A 112 -23.97 9.19 -21.24
N ASN A 113 -23.88 8.60 -22.42
CA ASN A 113 -24.96 7.86 -23.10
C ASN A 113 -25.01 6.38 -22.64
N ALA A 114 -24.70 6.11 -21.39
CA ALA A 114 -24.73 4.78 -20.78
C ALA A 114 -25.15 4.86 -19.33
N VAL A 115 -25.67 3.75 -18.78
CA VAL A 115 -26.02 3.65 -17.35
C VAL A 115 -24.77 3.38 -16.54
N LEU A 116 -24.53 4.14 -15.49
CA LEU A 116 -23.42 3.95 -14.56
C LEU A 116 -23.82 2.96 -13.44
N HIS A 117 -22.96 1.98 -13.20
CA HIS A 117 -23.09 1.01 -12.10
C HIS A 117 -21.92 1.12 -11.13
N PRO A 118 -22.15 1.28 -9.81
CA PRO A 118 -21.10 1.14 -8.80
C PRO A 118 -20.39 -0.21 -8.95
N TYR A 119 -19.07 -0.20 -9.11
CA TYR A 119 -18.30 -1.42 -9.47
C TYR A 119 -16.88 -1.42 -8.91
N ALA A 120 -16.58 -0.59 -7.90
CA ALA A 120 -15.25 -0.46 -7.32
C ALA A 120 -14.73 -1.77 -6.73
N ALA A 121 -15.59 -2.56 -6.07
CA ALA A 121 -15.20 -3.83 -5.47
C ALA A 121 -14.64 -4.80 -6.53
N GLU A 122 -15.31 -4.92 -7.68
CA GLU A 122 -14.94 -5.78 -8.80
C GLU A 122 -13.71 -5.24 -9.54
N ILE A 123 -13.61 -3.90 -9.71
CA ILE A 123 -12.45 -3.23 -10.32
C ILE A 123 -11.20 -3.43 -9.46
N ASN A 124 -11.31 -3.36 -8.15
CA ASN A 124 -10.18 -3.49 -7.22
C ASN A 124 -9.78 -4.96 -6.96
N ALA A 125 -10.71 -5.91 -7.12
CA ALA A 125 -10.47 -7.33 -6.82
C ALA A 125 -9.25 -7.95 -7.54
N PRO A 126 -8.95 -7.65 -8.81
CA PRO A 126 -7.77 -8.19 -9.50
C PRO A 126 -6.43 -7.83 -8.88
N ARG A 127 -6.34 -6.74 -8.07
CA ARG A 127 -5.13 -6.31 -7.38
C ARG A 127 -4.84 -7.09 -6.10
N ALA A 128 -5.83 -7.85 -5.59
CA ALA A 128 -5.68 -8.61 -4.34
C ALA A 128 -4.57 -9.67 -4.42
N SER A 129 -4.38 -10.29 -5.58
CA SER A 129 -3.31 -11.27 -5.85
C SER A 129 -2.37 -10.71 -6.91
N LYS A 130 -1.11 -10.53 -6.56
CA LYS A 130 -0.08 -9.93 -7.41
C LYS A 130 0.50 -10.97 -8.38
N GLU A 131 0.74 -10.54 -9.62
CA GLU A 131 1.50 -11.31 -10.60
C GLU A 131 3.00 -11.34 -10.19
N PRO A 132 3.78 -12.33 -10.62
CA PRO A 132 5.21 -12.40 -10.26
C PRO A 132 6.02 -11.14 -10.57
N TRP A 133 5.73 -10.44 -11.68
CA TRP A 133 6.43 -9.21 -12.04
C TRP A 133 6.08 -8.03 -11.12
N GLU A 134 4.85 -7.97 -10.58
CA GLU A 134 4.44 -6.98 -9.57
C GLU A 134 5.21 -7.20 -8.26
N ILE A 135 5.34 -8.46 -7.85
CA ILE A 135 6.11 -8.87 -6.67
C ILE A 135 7.59 -8.47 -6.83
N GLU A 136 8.17 -8.60 -8.03
CA GLU A 136 9.55 -8.16 -8.27
C GLU A 136 9.72 -6.64 -8.11
N TYR A 137 8.75 -5.81 -8.53
CA TYR A 137 8.78 -4.37 -8.25
C TYR A 137 8.67 -4.07 -6.75
N MET A 138 7.80 -4.79 -6.02
CA MET A 138 7.68 -4.65 -4.57
C MET A 138 8.95 -5.10 -3.84
N LYS A 139 9.62 -6.16 -4.30
CA LYS A 139 10.94 -6.56 -3.79
C LYS A 139 11.98 -5.46 -3.97
N LYS A 140 11.99 -4.80 -5.13
CA LYS A 140 12.91 -3.67 -5.39
C LYS A 140 12.60 -2.47 -4.50
N ALA A 141 11.33 -2.13 -4.30
CA ALA A 141 10.95 -1.11 -3.34
C ALA A 141 11.42 -1.47 -1.92
N GLN A 142 11.24 -2.74 -1.52
CA GLN A 142 11.66 -3.21 -0.20
C GLN A 142 13.20 -3.22 -0.05
N GLU A 143 13.97 -3.59 -1.08
CA GLU A 143 15.44 -3.49 -1.08
C GLU A 143 15.92 -2.06 -0.83
N ILE A 144 15.24 -1.05 -1.40
CA ILE A 144 15.56 0.37 -1.17
C ILE A 144 15.27 0.74 0.29
N THR A 145 14.14 0.30 0.83
CA THR A 145 13.74 0.52 2.23
C THR A 145 14.72 -0.13 3.20
N ASP A 146 15.08 -1.39 2.99
CA ASP A 146 16.06 -2.13 3.81
C ASP A 146 17.44 -1.42 3.81
N ARG A 147 17.89 -1.00 2.63
CA ARG A 147 19.16 -0.28 2.49
C ARG A 147 19.11 1.08 3.19
N THR A 148 17.99 1.79 3.09
CA THR A 148 17.78 3.07 3.80
C THR A 148 17.89 2.88 5.30
N PHE A 149 17.21 1.86 5.87
CA PHE A 149 17.32 1.53 7.28
C PHE A 149 18.77 1.24 7.71
N SER A 150 19.44 0.37 6.96
CA SER A 150 20.85 0.01 7.27
C SER A 150 21.78 1.22 7.31
N ASP A 151 21.59 2.18 6.40
CA ASP A 151 22.37 3.42 6.38
C ASP A 151 22.01 4.40 7.51
N LEU A 152 20.73 4.43 7.90
CA LEU A 152 20.26 5.28 9.00
C LEU A 152 20.91 4.90 10.32
N LEU A 153 21.13 3.61 10.57
CA LEU A 153 21.80 3.16 11.80
C LEU A 153 23.19 3.77 12.01
N ASN A 154 23.85 4.26 10.94
CA ASN A 154 25.16 4.90 11.01
C ASN A 154 25.09 6.42 11.30
N VAL A 155 23.91 7.02 11.28
CA VAL A 155 23.74 8.47 11.44
C VAL A 155 22.83 8.85 12.59
N ILE A 156 22.02 7.93 13.07
CA ILE A 156 21.15 8.17 14.24
C ILE A 156 22.01 8.34 15.48
N HIS A 157 21.79 9.45 16.19
CA HIS A 157 22.49 9.74 17.46
C HIS A 157 21.62 10.60 18.37
N PRO A 158 21.83 10.54 19.69
CA PRO A 158 21.25 11.49 20.63
C PRO A 158 21.61 12.94 20.25
N GLY A 159 20.66 13.87 20.42
CA GLY A 159 20.82 15.27 20.01
C GLY A 159 20.21 15.61 18.65
N MET A 160 19.95 14.62 17.81
CA MET A 160 19.21 14.75 16.55
C MET A 160 17.71 14.90 16.85
N THR A 161 16.97 15.70 16.07
CA THR A 161 15.51 15.78 16.17
C THR A 161 14.82 14.67 15.36
N GLU A 162 13.56 14.37 15.69
CA GLU A 162 12.72 13.44 14.91
C GLU A 162 12.57 13.90 13.46
N LYS A 163 12.44 15.22 13.22
CA LYS A 163 12.37 15.80 11.87
C LYS A 163 13.69 15.68 11.09
N GLU A 164 14.83 15.87 11.74
CA GLU A 164 16.14 15.66 11.10
C GLU A 164 16.30 14.20 10.68
N LEU A 165 15.90 13.26 11.53
CA LEU A 165 15.90 11.83 11.20
C LEU A 165 14.96 11.54 9.99
N CYS A 166 13.77 12.14 9.97
CA CYS A 166 12.83 12.02 8.85
C CYS A 166 13.44 12.55 7.53
N ALA A 167 14.11 13.71 7.60
CA ALA A 167 14.75 14.30 6.41
C ALA A 167 15.89 13.42 5.88
N GLU A 168 16.72 12.85 6.77
CA GLU A 168 17.78 11.91 6.44
C GLU A 168 17.23 10.62 5.80
N LEU A 169 16.09 10.13 6.30
CA LEU A 169 15.38 8.99 5.74
C LEU A 169 14.91 9.26 4.31
N ILE A 170 14.16 10.34 4.10
CA ILE A 170 13.62 10.72 2.78
C ILE A 170 14.75 10.93 1.77
N TYR A 171 15.82 11.60 2.18
CA TYR A 171 17.02 11.79 1.34
C TYR A 171 17.59 10.45 0.84
N ARG A 172 17.69 9.45 1.74
CA ARG A 172 18.23 8.13 1.38
C ARG A 172 17.32 7.34 0.47
N LEU A 173 15.99 7.42 0.66
CA LEU A 173 15.05 6.80 -0.25
C LEU A 173 15.28 7.28 -1.69
N TYR A 174 15.33 8.58 -1.93
CA TYR A 174 15.64 9.13 -3.26
C TYR A 174 17.04 8.78 -3.75
N LYS A 175 18.05 8.84 -2.86
CA LYS A 175 19.44 8.47 -3.19
C LYS A 175 19.56 7.03 -3.69
N TYR A 176 18.72 6.12 -3.20
CA TYR A 176 18.73 4.71 -3.60
C TYR A 176 17.77 4.38 -4.73
N GLY A 177 17.12 5.38 -5.31
CA GLY A 177 16.38 5.27 -6.57
C GLY A 177 14.87 5.07 -6.41
N SER A 178 14.31 5.42 -5.25
CA SER A 178 12.85 5.46 -5.09
C SER A 178 12.24 6.61 -5.88
N GLU A 179 10.98 6.48 -6.25
CA GLU A 179 10.16 7.55 -6.84
C GLU A 179 9.61 8.51 -5.77
N GLY A 180 9.75 8.15 -4.49
CA GLY A 180 9.32 8.90 -3.32
C GLY A 180 8.90 7.98 -2.19
N PRO A 181 8.55 8.52 -1.02
CA PRO A 181 7.92 7.75 0.05
C PRO A 181 6.58 7.17 -0.40
N SER A 182 6.22 5.97 0.08
CA SER A 182 4.90 5.35 -0.15
C SER A 182 3.81 5.99 0.71
N PHE A 183 4.20 6.60 1.82
CA PHE A 183 3.39 7.41 2.74
C PHE A 183 4.30 8.37 3.51
N ASP A 184 3.72 9.30 4.28
CA ASP A 184 4.49 10.21 5.14
C ASP A 184 5.21 9.43 6.22
N PRO A 185 6.57 9.41 6.25
CA PRO A 185 7.31 8.57 7.19
C PRO A 185 7.06 8.94 8.64
N ILE A 186 6.94 7.95 9.50
CA ILE A 186 6.86 8.08 10.96
C ILE A 186 8.27 7.88 11.51
N THR A 187 8.86 8.93 12.09
CA THR A 187 10.14 8.87 12.82
C THR A 187 9.92 9.54 14.16
N ILE A 188 9.67 8.75 15.18
CA ILE A 188 9.29 9.22 16.52
C ILE A 188 10.13 8.54 17.59
N SER A 189 10.23 9.17 18.76
CA SER A 189 11.17 8.76 19.81
C SER A 189 10.60 8.87 21.22
N GLY A 190 11.11 8.07 22.15
CA GLY A 190 10.72 8.05 23.54
C GLY A 190 9.20 7.96 23.73
N PRO A 191 8.57 8.85 24.52
CA PRO A 191 7.12 8.82 24.77
C PRO A 191 6.27 8.93 23.48
N ASN A 192 6.77 9.62 22.43
CA ASN A 192 6.04 9.74 21.18
C ASN A 192 5.84 8.38 20.48
N THR A 193 6.68 7.38 20.77
CA THR A 193 6.51 6.02 20.21
C THR A 193 5.24 5.32 20.69
N SER A 194 4.60 5.82 21.76
CA SER A 194 3.27 5.35 22.19
C SER A 194 2.13 5.74 21.25
N LEU A 195 2.41 6.60 20.27
CA LEU A 195 1.45 7.07 19.28
C LEU A 195 1.62 6.28 17.96
N PRO A 196 0.75 5.32 17.60
CA PRO A 196 0.92 4.49 16.41
C PRO A 196 1.10 5.28 15.11
N HIS A 197 0.42 6.43 14.99
CA HIS A 197 0.52 7.38 13.87
C HIS A 197 1.15 8.71 14.29
N GLY A 198 2.19 8.66 15.12
CA GLY A 198 2.90 9.86 15.55
C GLY A 198 3.58 10.57 14.37
N VAL A 199 3.56 11.90 14.38
CA VAL A 199 4.18 12.74 13.34
C VAL A 199 5.55 13.22 13.85
N PRO A 200 6.60 13.18 13.01
CA PRO A 200 7.93 13.68 13.38
C PRO A 200 7.89 15.13 13.90
N SER A 201 8.43 15.35 15.09
CA SER A 201 8.40 16.62 15.80
C SER A 201 9.80 17.22 16.01
N GLU A 202 9.87 18.37 16.70
CA GLU A 202 11.14 18.97 17.16
C GLU A 202 11.71 18.25 18.40
N ARG A 203 11.11 17.15 18.85
CA ARG A 203 11.64 16.38 19.96
C ARG A 203 13.04 15.88 19.61
N VAL A 204 13.97 16.11 20.55
CA VAL A 204 15.35 15.66 20.42
C VAL A 204 15.47 14.22 20.95
N LEU A 205 16.10 13.36 20.18
CA LEU A 205 16.43 11.97 20.53
C LEU A 205 17.36 11.93 21.74
N GLN A 206 17.07 11.08 22.72
CA GLN A 206 17.80 11.00 23.98
C GLN A 206 18.28 9.57 24.27
N TYR A 207 19.32 9.44 25.09
CA TYR A 207 19.70 8.13 25.64
C TYR A 207 18.55 7.53 26.45
N GLY A 208 18.26 6.25 26.25
CA GLY A 208 17.15 5.53 26.86
C GLY A 208 15.85 5.62 26.07
N ASP A 209 15.82 6.33 24.92
CA ASP A 209 14.66 6.33 24.03
C ASP A 209 14.59 5.04 23.20
N PHE A 210 13.38 4.55 22.97
CA PHE A 210 13.07 3.88 21.71
C PHE A 210 12.93 4.90 20.59
N VAL A 211 13.35 4.52 19.40
CA VAL A 211 13.14 5.27 18.15
C VAL A 211 12.42 4.35 17.19
N THR A 212 11.19 4.69 16.85
CA THR A 212 10.39 3.96 15.86
C THR A 212 10.48 4.68 14.52
N MET A 213 10.86 3.93 13.50
CA MET A 213 10.92 4.36 12.11
C MET A 213 9.97 3.46 11.32
N ASP A 214 8.89 4.06 10.80
CA ASP A 214 7.91 3.40 9.95
C ASP A 214 7.85 4.14 8.63
N PHE A 215 8.23 3.44 7.56
CA PHE A 215 8.41 4.04 6.25
C PHE A 215 8.49 2.99 5.15
N GLY A 216 8.16 3.44 3.97
CA GLY A 216 8.30 2.70 2.74
C GLY A 216 8.61 3.62 1.57
N CYS A 217 8.75 3.06 0.39
CA CYS A 217 8.99 3.83 -0.82
C CYS A 217 8.22 3.29 -2.02
N LEU A 218 8.25 4.05 -3.10
CA LEU A 218 7.66 3.70 -4.39
C LEU A 218 8.74 3.28 -5.38
N TYR A 219 8.50 2.16 -6.06
CA TYR A 219 9.28 1.71 -7.21
C TYR A 219 8.35 1.23 -8.32
N HIS A 220 8.37 1.88 -9.49
CA HIS A 220 7.36 1.70 -10.55
C HIS A 220 5.92 1.83 -10.04
N GLY A 221 5.72 2.73 -9.06
CA GLY A 221 4.44 2.99 -8.41
C GLY A 221 4.00 1.94 -7.39
N TYR A 222 4.76 0.85 -7.18
CA TYR A 222 4.50 -0.15 -6.14
C TYR A 222 5.13 0.23 -4.82
N CYS A 223 4.37 0.05 -3.74
CA CYS A 223 4.77 0.38 -2.38
C CYS A 223 5.64 -0.71 -1.76
N SER A 224 6.62 -0.28 -0.95
CA SER A 224 7.13 -1.04 0.19
C SER A 224 6.63 -0.46 1.49
N ASP A 225 6.84 -1.21 2.59
CA ASP A 225 6.46 -0.86 3.93
C ASP A 225 7.37 -1.55 4.94
N MET A 226 7.75 -0.86 6.02
CA MET A 226 8.54 -1.46 7.08
C MET A 226 8.54 -0.59 8.33
N THR A 227 8.26 -1.18 9.48
CA THR A 227 8.54 -0.57 10.78
C THR A 227 9.70 -1.26 11.47
N ARG A 228 10.63 -0.46 12.00
CA ARG A 228 11.65 -0.90 12.96
C ARG A 228 11.71 0.03 14.16
N THR A 229 11.76 -0.57 15.33
CA THR A 229 12.04 0.15 16.59
C THR A 229 13.44 -0.22 17.07
N ILE A 230 14.28 0.77 17.37
CA ILE A 230 15.62 0.62 17.94
C ILE A 230 15.70 1.35 19.27
N ALA A 231 16.74 1.10 20.06
CA ALA A 231 17.00 1.83 21.30
C ALA A 231 18.28 2.66 21.20
N LEU A 232 18.34 3.76 21.97
CA LEU A 232 19.54 4.58 22.11
C LEU A 232 20.19 4.38 23.49
N GLY A 233 21.41 3.85 23.50
CA GLY A 233 22.25 3.69 24.67
C GLY A 233 21.89 2.51 25.58
N TYR A 234 20.66 2.42 26.05
CA TYR A 234 20.21 1.35 26.96
C TYR A 234 18.70 1.11 26.90
N VAL A 235 18.25 -0.03 27.40
CA VAL A 235 16.85 -0.38 27.59
C VAL A 235 16.57 -0.80 29.02
N SER A 236 15.38 -0.47 29.53
CA SER A 236 14.89 -1.00 30.81
C SER A 236 14.38 -2.43 30.65
N GLU A 237 14.23 -3.16 31.75
CA GLU A 237 13.61 -4.51 31.73
C GLU A 237 12.20 -4.51 31.12
N LYS A 238 11.43 -3.43 31.36
CA LYS A 238 10.09 -3.25 30.78
C LYS A 238 10.16 -3.08 29.25
N MET A 239 11.09 -2.24 28.77
CA MET A 239 11.30 -2.03 27.34
C MET A 239 11.74 -3.32 26.65
N ASP A 240 12.67 -4.03 27.22
CA ASP A 240 13.15 -5.33 26.70
C ASP A 240 12.02 -6.35 26.61
N LYS A 241 11.23 -6.49 27.68
CA LYS A 241 10.05 -7.38 27.70
C LYS A 241 9.05 -7.02 26.62
N VAL A 242 8.70 -5.74 26.45
CA VAL A 242 7.73 -5.29 25.45
C VAL A 242 8.27 -5.55 24.05
N TYR A 243 9.54 -5.24 23.79
CA TYR A 243 10.15 -5.49 22.47
C TYR A 243 10.08 -6.97 22.07
N HIS A 244 10.51 -7.86 22.97
CA HIS A 244 10.50 -9.30 22.70
C HIS A 244 9.09 -9.87 22.58
N THR A 245 8.11 -9.34 23.34
CA THR A 245 6.69 -9.72 23.17
C THR A 245 6.15 -9.34 21.78
N VAL A 246 6.48 -8.14 21.28
CA VAL A 246 6.07 -7.71 19.93
C VAL A 246 6.75 -8.57 18.86
N LEU A 247 8.04 -8.87 19.02
CA LEU A 247 8.77 -9.74 18.10
C LEU A 247 8.16 -11.14 18.05
N GLU A 248 7.85 -11.74 19.21
CA GLU A 248 7.20 -13.06 19.30
C GLU A 248 5.81 -13.02 18.63
N ALA A 249 5.02 -11.98 18.87
CA ALA A 249 3.71 -11.79 18.25
C ALA A 249 3.82 -11.69 16.71
N GLN A 250 4.79 -10.93 16.21
CA GLN A 250 5.03 -10.77 14.78
C GLN A 250 5.41 -12.11 14.13
N LEU A 251 6.31 -12.86 14.76
CA LEU A 251 6.71 -14.20 14.29
C LEU A 251 5.55 -15.20 14.31
N ALA A 252 4.69 -15.15 15.35
CA ALA A 252 3.50 -16.01 15.45
C ALA A 252 2.50 -15.71 14.32
N GLY A 253 2.24 -14.44 14.02
CA GLY A 253 1.38 -14.06 12.91
C GLY A 253 1.95 -14.45 11.54
N ILE A 254 3.25 -14.28 11.31
CA ILE A 254 3.93 -14.74 10.09
C ILE A 254 3.82 -16.27 9.96
N ALA A 255 4.01 -17.02 11.03
CA ALA A 255 3.90 -18.48 11.02
C ALA A 255 2.47 -18.96 10.71
N ALA A 256 1.44 -18.17 11.05
CA ALA A 256 0.05 -18.45 10.71
C ALA A 256 -0.32 -18.08 9.27
N THR A 257 0.51 -17.28 8.59
CA THR A 257 0.22 -16.70 7.26
C THR A 257 0.40 -17.74 6.15
N LYS A 258 -0.70 -18.08 5.47
CA LYS A 258 -0.72 -18.91 4.25
C LYS A 258 -2.05 -18.71 3.51
N ALA A 259 -2.11 -19.13 2.25
CA ALA A 259 -3.35 -19.10 1.49
C ALA A 259 -4.46 -19.94 2.17
N GLY A 260 -5.69 -19.43 2.12
CA GLY A 260 -6.85 -20.06 2.73
C GLY A 260 -7.07 -19.75 4.20
N VAL A 261 -6.08 -19.22 4.93
CA VAL A 261 -6.26 -18.68 6.29
C VAL A 261 -6.96 -17.34 6.19
N THR A 262 -7.83 -17.02 7.14
CA THR A 262 -8.55 -15.74 7.18
C THR A 262 -7.68 -14.63 7.78
N GLY A 263 -7.97 -13.37 7.42
CA GLY A 263 -7.31 -12.23 8.06
C GLY A 263 -7.50 -12.20 9.58
N ARG A 264 -8.65 -12.68 10.07
CA ARG A 264 -8.96 -12.84 11.51
C ARG A 264 -8.01 -13.84 12.19
N GLU A 265 -7.73 -14.97 11.57
CA GLU A 265 -6.84 -15.99 12.14
C GLU A 265 -5.39 -15.49 12.20
N MET A 266 -4.94 -14.73 11.19
CA MET A 266 -3.62 -14.09 11.20
C MET A 266 -3.50 -13.07 12.33
N ASP A 267 -4.48 -12.16 12.48
CA ASP A 267 -4.52 -11.17 13.58
C ASP A 267 -4.56 -11.86 14.95
N ALA A 268 -5.43 -12.86 15.11
CA ALA A 268 -5.57 -13.59 16.38
C ALA A 268 -4.27 -14.28 16.80
N ALA A 269 -3.48 -14.82 15.87
CA ALA A 269 -2.21 -15.46 16.17
C ALA A 269 -1.24 -14.51 16.87
N ALA A 270 -1.11 -13.27 16.36
CA ALA A 270 -0.24 -12.25 16.96
C ALA A 270 -0.86 -11.66 18.26
N ARG A 271 -2.14 -11.30 18.21
CA ARG A 271 -2.85 -10.66 19.32
C ARG A 271 -2.89 -11.52 20.58
N ASN A 272 -3.06 -12.84 20.43
CA ASN A 272 -3.07 -13.77 21.55
C ASN A 272 -1.74 -13.80 22.29
N VAL A 273 -0.60 -13.66 21.61
CA VAL A 273 0.73 -13.56 22.23
C VAL A 273 0.80 -12.31 23.10
N ILE A 274 0.40 -11.15 22.56
CA ILE A 274 0.39 -9.88 23.28
C ILE A 274 -0.49 -9.93 24.52
N ASN A 275 -1.72 -10.48 24.37
CA ASN A 275 -2.66 -10.59 25.48
C ASN A 275 -2.16 -11.56 26.57
N ALA A 276 -1.59 -12.70 26.20
CA ALA A 276 -1.03 -13.68 27.14
C ALA A 276 0.17 -13.13 27.93
N ALA A 277 0.92 -12.19 27.35
CA ALA A 277 2.04 -11.52 28.02
C ALA A 277 1.60 -10.42 29.01
N GLY A 278 0.28 -10.14 29.12
CA GLY A 278 -0.31 -9.16 30.02
C GLY A 278 -0.45 -7.74 29.44
N PHE A 279 -0.42 -7.61 28.10
CA PHE A 279 -0.59 -6.33 27.38
C PHE A 279 -1.94 -6.26 26.65
N GLU A 280 -2.97 -6.88 27.18
CA GLU A 280 -4.33 -6.78 26.65
C GLU A 280 -4.78 -5.32 26.54
N GLY A 281 -5.33 -4.95 25.39
CA GLY A 281 -5.74 -3.57 25.10
C GLY A 281 -4.62 -2.64 24.62
N CYS A 282 -3.34 -3.04 24.69
CA CYS A 282 -2.22 -2.24 24.21
C CYS A 282 -1.91 -2.41 22.71
N PHE A 283 -2.62 -3.31 22.00
CA PHE A 283 -2.54 -3.49 20.55
C PHE A 283 -3.86 -3.07 19.91
N GLY A 284 -3.96 -1.80 19.53
CA GLY A 284 -5.22 -1.15 19.14
C GLY A 284 -5.53 -1.11 17.64
N HIS A 285 -4.67 -1.64 16.76
CA HIS A 285 -4.88 -1.66 15.31
C HIS A 285 -4.89 -3.08 14.75
N SER A 286 -5.01 -3.22 13.42
CA SER A 286 -4.97 -4.49 12.70
C SER A 286 -3.58 -5.10 12.73
N TYR A 287 -3.50 -6.43 12.62
CA TYR A 287 -2.22 -7.13 12.44
C TYR A 287 -1.51 -6.71 11.15
N GLY A 288 -2.27 -6.39 10.09
CA GLY A 288 -1.72 -5.92 8.84
C GLY A 288 -2.77 -5.61 7.78
N HIS A 289 -2.28 -5.06 6.69
CA HIS A 289 -3.04 -4.70 5.49
C HIS A 289 -2.32 -5.18 4.23
N SER A 290 -3.06 -5.38 3.14
CA SER A 290 -2.40 -5.56 1.84
C SER A 290 -1.87 -4.23 1.33
N LEU A 291 -0.82 -4.32 0.52
CA LEU A 291 -0.23 -3.20 -0.19
C LEU A 291 0.10 -3.59 -1.63
N GLY A 292 0.34 -2.62 -2.48
CA GLY A 292 0.64 -2.78 -3.89
C GLY A 292 0.83 -1.43 -4.55
N LEU A 293 -0.07 -1.02 -5.44
CA LEU A 293 -0.10 0.35 -5.99
C LEU A 293 -0.63 1.37 -4.99
N LEU A 294 -1.40 0.93 -3.99
CA LEU A 294 -1.77 1.70 -2.82
C LEU A 294 -1.06 1.12 -1.60
N ILE A 295 -0.75 1.98 -0.64
CA ILE A 295 -0.20 1.51 0.64
C ILE A 295 -1.21 0.66 1.40
N HIS A 296 -2.49 0.99 1.34
CA HIS A 296 -3.58 0.20 1.90
C HIS A 296 -4.46 -0.34 0.79
N GLU A 297 -4.45 -1.66 0.59
CA GLU A 297 -5.31 -2.39 -0.33
C GLU A 297 -6.05 -3.53 0.39
N ALA A 298 -7.04 -4.11 -0.27
CA ALA A 298 -7.65 -5.37 0.16
C ALA A 298 -6.83 -6.57 -0.39
N PRO A 299 -6.86 -7.72 0.34
CA PRO A 299 -7.52 -8.01 1.61
C PRO A 299 -6.71 -7.57 2.84
N ASN A 300 -7.37 -7.36 3.99
CA ASN A 300 -6.71 -6.96 5.24
C ASN A 300 -6.59 -8.14 6.22
N ALA A 301 -5.49 -8.18 6.98
CA ALA A 301 -5.29 -9.10 8.09
C ALA A 301 -5.76 -8.46 9.40
N ASN A 302 -7.07 -8.57 9.68
CA ASN A 302 -7.70 -7.98 10.86
C ASN A 302 -8.86 -8.84 11.38
N LEU A 303 -9.32 -8.52 12.59
CA LEU A 303 -10.40 -9.26 13.29
C LEU A 303 -11.76 -9.28 12.56
N ARG A 304 -11.96 -8.46 11.52
CA ARG A 304 -13.23 -8.37 10.77
C ARG A 304 -13.19 -9.15 9.45
N ASN A 305 -12.02 -9.59 9.02
CA ASN A 305 -11.87 -10.31 7.76
C ASN A 305 -11.97 -11.83 7.97
N ASP A 306 -13.15 -12.36 7.74
CA ASP A 306 -13.44 -13.80 7.77
C ASP A 306 -13.27 -14.48 6.39
N LYS A 307 -12.82 -13.73 5.37
CA LYS A 307 -12.59 -14.30 4.03
C LYS A 307 -11.19 -14.93 3.96
N PRO A 308 -11.05 -16.06 3.25
CA PRO A 308 -9.75 -16.65 2.99
C PRO A 308 -8.81 -15.69 2.25
N MET A 309 -7.58 -15.58 2.72
CA MET A 309 -6.53 -14.81 2.06
C MET A 309 -6.04 -15.56 0.82
N PRO A 310 -5.96 -14.91 -0.36
CA PRO A 310 -5.51 -15.58 -1.57
C PRO A 310 -3.97 -15.72 -1.62
N ALA A 311 -3.49 -16.75 -2.29
CA ALA A 311 -2.09 -16.81 -2.70
C ALA A 311 -1.75 -15.61 -3.62
N GLY A 312 -0.53 -15.08 -3.50
CA GLY A 312 -0.08 -13.89 -4.21
C GLY A 312 -0.53 -12.57 -3.57
N ALA A 313 -1.33 -12.58 -2.50
CA ALA A 313 -1.55 -11.35 -1.72
C ALA A 313 -0.26 -10.93 -1.02
N VAL A 314 0.03 -9.63 -1.03
CA VAL A 314 1.15 -9.03 -0.32
C VAL A 314 0.60 -8.28 0.86
N VAL A 315 1.03 -8.64 2.08
CA VAL A 315 0.41 -8.20 3.33
C VAL A 315 1.49 -7.80 4.34
N SER A 316 1.28 -6.67 5.04
CA SER A 316 2.10 -6.29 6.19
C SER A 316 1.85 -7.22 7.38
N ALA A 317 2.85 -7.34 8.25
CA ALA A 317 2.83 -8.11 9.48
C ALA A 317 3.41 -7.23 10.59
N GLU A 318 2.56 -6.40 11.23
CA GLU A 318 2.95 -5.21 11.99
C GLU A 318 2.33 -5.11 13.40
N PRO A 319 2.35 -6.14 14.23
CA PRO A 319 1.83 -5.99 15.59
C PRO A 319 2.64 -4.96 16.37
N GLY A 320 1.97 -4.29 17.32
CA GLY A 320 2.60 -3.33 18.20
C GLY A 320 2.01 -3.34 19.60
N ILE A 321 2.80 -2.87 20.57
CA ILE A 321 2.36 -2.59 21.93
C ILE A 321 2.63 -1.12 22.19
N TYR A 322 1.60 -0.39 22.62
CA TYR A 322 1.66 1.05 22.87
C TYR A 322 1.19 1.32 24.29
N ILE A 323 2.09 1.84 25.12
CA ILE A 323 1.82 2.17 26.53
C ILE A 323 1.71 3.69 26.63
N PRO A 324 0.49 4.24 26.83
CA PRO A 324 0.27 5.69 26.82
C PRO A 324 1.26 6.44 27.73
N ASP A 325 1.78 7.55 27.21
CA ASP A 325 2.74 8.45 27.87
C ASP A 325 4.09 7.83 28.25
N GLU A 326 4.33 6.55 27.92
CA GLU A 326 5.60 5.90 28.21
C GLU A 326 6.39 5.62 26.91
N PHE A 327 5.97 4.63 26.14
CA PHE A 327 6.58 4.25 24.86
C PHE A 327 5.73 3.21 24.12
N GLY A 328 6.06 2.98 22.86
CA GLY A 328 5.53 1.89 22.06
C GLY A 328 6.61 1.18 21.25
N VAL A 329 6.28 -0.01 20.80
CA VAL A 329 7.11 -0.82 19.89
C VAL A 329 6.23 -1.36 18.78
N ARG A 330 6.66 -1.20 17.53
CA ARG A 330 6.12 -1.90 16.35
C ARG A 330 7.27 -2.55 15.59
N ILE A 331 7.05 -3.78 15.14
CA ILE A 331 7.97 -4.51 14.26
C ILE A 331 7.16 -5.02 13.09
N GLU A 332 7.55 -4.65 11.90
CA GLU A 332 6.81 -4.92 10.69
C GLU A 332 7.67 -5.49 9.58
N ASP A 333 7.15 -6.50 8.90
CA ASP A 333 7.63 -6.99 7.63
C ASP A 333 6.50 -7.03 6.60
N VAL A 334 6.87 -6.95 5.33
CA VAL A 334 5.96 -7.26 4.21
C VAL A 334 6.16 -8.72 3.81
N THR A 335 5.04 -9.43 3.64
CA THR A 335 5.00 -10.85 3.28
C THR A 335 4.18 -11.09 2.02
N VAL A 336 4.63 -12.02 1.17
CA VAL A 336 3.85 -12.57 0.05
C VAL A 336 3.24 -13.89 0.48
N ILE A 337 1.93 -14.01 0.44
CA ILE A 337 1.20 -15.24 0.80
C ILE A 337 1.40 -16.29 -0.29
N THR A 338 1.80 -17.49 0.12
CA THR A 338 1.95 -18.69 -0.73
C THR A 338 0.96 -19.78 -0.31
N ASP A 339 0.84 -20.84 -1.09
CA ASP A 339 -0.06 -21.96 -0.77
C ASP A 339 0.28 -22.65 0.55
N THR A 340 1.55 -22.65 0.97
CA THR A 340 2.03 -23.40 2.14
C THR A 340 2.55 -22.52 3.28
N GLY A 341 2.65 -21.19 3.08
CA GLY A 341 3.20 -20.24 4.04
C GLY A 341 3.27 -18.86 3.45
N CYS A 342 4.36 -18.11 3.74
CA CYS A 342 4.63 -16.83 3.11
C CYS A 342 6.13 -16.61 2.86
N GLU A 343 6.45 -15.78 1.88
CA GLU A 343 7.79 -15.26 1.63
C GLU A 343 7.91 -13.89 2.29
N ILE A 344 8.90 -13.67 3.14
CA ILE A 344 9.18 -12.37 3.77
C ILE A 344 10.03 -11.56 2.80
N LEU A 345 9.52 -10.41 2.36
CA LEU A 345 10.24 -9.50 1.46
C LEU A 345 11.26 -8.64 2.22
N THR A 346 10.90 -8.16 3.40
CA THR A 346 11.75 -7.34 4.28
C THR A 346 12.95 -8.14 4.77
N LYS A 347 14.16 -7.58 4.67
CA LYS A 347 15.42 -8.24 5.06
C LYS A 347 16.13 -7.56 6.22
N SER A 348 15.71 -6.37 6.62
CA SER A 348 16.24 -5.66 7.79
C SER A 348 16.11 -6.51 9.06
N PRO A 349 17.15 -6.53 9.95
CA PRO A 349 17.11 -7.32 11.16
C PRO A 349 15.96 -6.92 12.08
N LYS A 350 15.40 -7.90 12.80
CA LYS A 350 14.27 -7.71 13.75
C LYS A 350 14.67 -7.86 15.21
N ASN A 351 15.88 -8.29 15.50
CA ASN A 351 16.38 -8.28 16.86
C ASN A 351 16.58 -6.83 17.33
N LEU A 352 16.46 -6.63 18.65
CA LEU A 352 16.66 -5.32 19.25
C LEU A 352 18.07 -4.79 18.96
N ILE A 353 18.13 -3.63 18.32
CA ILE A 353 19.37 -2.89 18.04
C ILE A 353 19.48 -1.77 19.08
N ILE A 354 20.63 -1.68 19.72
CA ILE A 354 20.96 -0.60 20.68
C ILE A 354 22.15 0.16 20.08
N LEU A 355 21.97 1.46 19.79
CA LEU A 355 22.99 2.38 19.26
C LEU A 355 23.60 3.22 20.37
#